data_d646a3ce1d96b14cb5a46a753ecf79ed
#
_entry.id   d646a3ce1d96b14cb5a46a753ecf79ed
#
_cell.length_a   1.000
_cell.length_b   1.000
_cell.length_c   1.000
_cell.angle_alpha   90.00
_cell.angle_beta   90.00
_cell.angle_gamma   90.00
#
_symmetry.space_group_name_H-M   'P 1'
#
loop_
_entity.id
_entity.type
_entity.pdbx_description
1 polymer ?
#
loop_
_entity_poly.entity_id
_entity_poly.type
_entity_poly.pdbx_seq_one_letter_code
_entity_poly.pdbx_strand_id
1 'polypeptide(L)'
;HFACGFGRMEKFEIGGADVRMILIKNPAGCNQVLSFLTQRTEPFVFAACLNDRTQDGRDVSWIWDVAFERLTDMDALREVYLSGTRAEDMALRFLYAGFPQEKLHVQKDYGKLMEEATAHKLPVFVMPTYTAMLALRGTISKTYGYKQFWE
;
A
#
# COMPACT_ATOMS: atom_id res chain seq x y z
N HIS A 1 4.67 15.07 9.28
CA HIS A 1 3.96 13.79 9.27
C HIS A 1 2.62 13.91 9.97
N PHE A 2 1.86 12.86 9.90
CA PHE A 2 0.50 12.85 10.42
C PHE A 2 0.26 11.57 11.22
N ALA A 3 -0.24 11.71 12.46
CA ALA A 3 -0.52 10.57 13.32
C ALA A 3 -2.03 10.33 13.38
N CYS A 4 -2.41 9.07 13.28
CA CYS A 4 -3.81 8.66 13.40
C CYS A 4 -3.85 7.37 14.24
N GLY A 5 -5.04 6.82 14.44
CA GLY A 5 -5.22 5.69 15.35
C GLY A 5 -4.39 4.46 15.02
N PHE A 6 -3.92 4.33 13.79
CA PHE A 6 -3.13 3.18 13.33
C PHE A 6 -1.63 3.50 13.20
N GLY A 7 -1.16 4.69 13.62
CA GLY A 7 0.25 5.06 13.57
C GLY A 7 0.53 6.23 12.66
N ARG A 8 1.77 6.29 12.18
CA ARG A 8 2.23 7.41 11.38
C ARG A 8 1.90 7.21 9.91
N MET A 9 1.52 8.32 9.29
CA MET A 9 1.28 8.39 7.86
C MET A 9 2.33 9.34 7.28
N GLU A 10 3.21 8.82 6.43
CA GLU A 10 4.21 9.64 5.75
C GLU A 10 3.64 10.14 4.45
N LYS A 11 3.91 11.39 4.12
CA LYS A 11 3.35 12.03 2.94
C LYS A 11 4.45 12.43 1.98
N PHE A 12 4.18 12.19 0.69
CA PHE A 12 5.06 12.59 -0.39
C PHE A 12 4.23 13.15 -1.52
N GLU A 13 4.83 14.00 -2.34
CA GLU A 13 4.21 14.41 -3.59
C GLU A 13 5.07 13.87 -4.72
N ILE A 14 4.50 13.02 -5.56
CA ILE A 14 5.22 12.30 -6.60
C ILE A 14 4.42 12.40 -7.89
N GLY A 15 5.04 12.98 -8.92
CA GLY A 15 4.38 13.09 -10.21
C GLY A 15 3.05 13.84 -10.17
N GLY A 16 2.89 14.76 -9.23
CA GLY A 16 1.66 15.51 -9.06
C GLY A 16 0.58 14.79 -8.27
N ALA A 17 0.90 13.63 -7.70
CA ALA A 17 -0.05 12.86 -6.89
C ALA A 17 0.38 12.90 -5.42
N ASP A 18 -0.62 12.94 -4.53
CA ASP A 18 -0.42 12.87 -3.10
C ASP A 18 -0.24 11.40 -2.73
N VAL A 19 0.95 11.05 -2.23
CA VAL A 19 1.26 9.66 -1.83
C VAL A 19 1.36 9.61 -0.32
N ARG A 20 0.65 8.67 0.28
CA ARG A 20 0.65 8.48 1.74
C ARG A 20 1.05 7.05 2.04
N MET A 21 2.05 6.88 2.89
CA MET A 21 2.61 5.58 3.22
C MET A 21 2.35 5.24 4.68
N ILE A 22 1.76 4.07 4.90
CA ILE A 22 1.36 3.62 6.24
C ILE A 22 1.86 2.20 6.44
N LEU A 23 2.69 1.99 7.46
CA LEU A 23 3.23 0.67 7.77
C LEU A 23 2.12 -0.30 8.19
N ILE A 24 2.18 -1.53 7.70
CA ILE A 24 1.31 -2.62 8.15
C ILE A 24 2.17 -3.77 8.66
N LYS A 25 1.68 -4.49 9.68
CA LYS A 25 2.43 -5.64 10.22
C LYS A 25 1.56 -6.72 10.83
N ASN A 26 0.28 -6.45 11.05
CA ASN A 26 -0.63 -7.44 11.66
C ASN A 26 -2.07 -7.09 11.29
N PRO A 27 -3.01 -8.03 11.50
CA PRO A 27 -4.40 -7.79 11.12
C PRO A 27 -5.06 -6.62 11.81
N ALA A 28 -4.81 -6.44 13.11
CA ALA A 28 -5.48 -5.37 13.86
C ALA A 28 -5.14 -4.00 13.29
N GLY A 29 -3.83 -3.73 13.11
CA GLY A 29 -3.39 -2.46 12.54
C GLY A 29 -3.85 -2.26 11.12
N CYS A 30 -3.77 -3.32 10.31
CA CYS A 30 -4.18 -3.24 8.92
C CYS A 30 -5.69 -2.96 8.81
N ASN A 31 -6.50 -3.62 9.64
CA ASN A 31 -7.94 -3.38 9.64
C ASN A 31 -8.29 -1.95 10.07
N GLN A 32 -7.50 -1.33 10.93
CA GLN A 32 -7.70 0.08 11.29
C GLN A 32 -7.48 0.98 10.07
N VAL A 33 -6.45 0.69 9.28
CA VAL A 33 -6.19 1.46 8.06
C VAL A 33 -7.36 1.28 7.09
N LEU A 34 -7.86 0.06 6.94
CA LEU A 34 -9.01 -0.19 6.07
C LEU A 34 -10.24 0.58 6.53
N SER A 35 -10.47 0.66 7.85
CA SER A 35 -11.59 1.46 8.39
C SER A 35 -11.47 2.92 7.97
N PHE A 36 -10.25 3.46 7.99
CA PHE A 36 -10.00 4.81 7.52
C PHE A 36 -10.29 4.94 6.02
N LEU A 37 -9.80 3.99 5.21
CA LEU A 37 -9.96 4.06 3.76
C LEU A 37 -11.41 3.87 3.32
N THR A 38 -12.17 3.03 4.03
CA THR A 38 -13.56 2.75 3.63
C THR A 38 -14.48 3.95 3.81
N GLN A 39 -14.03 4.98 4.50
CA GLN A 39 -14.82 6.20 4.65
C GLN A 39 -14.60 7.20 3.51
N ARG A 40 -13.67 6.91 2.61
CA ARG A 40 -13.38 7.82 1.52
C ARG A 40 -14.48 7.78 0.46
N THR A 41 -14.85 8.97 -0.02
CA THR A 41 -15.77 9.10 -1.14
C THR A 41 -15.07 9.59 -2.39
N GLU A 42 -13.87 10.17 -2.24
CA GLU A 42 -13.09 10.66 -3.38
C GLU A 42 -12.19 9.56 -3.92
N PRO A 43 -11.96 9.54 -5.24
CA PRO A 43 -11.20 8.47 -5.87
C PRO A 43 -9.78 8.37 -5.33
N PHE A 44 -9.27 7.15 -5.24
CA PHE A 44 -7.90 6.90 -4.79
C PHE A 44 -7.38 5.59 -5.36
N VAL A 45 -6.05 5.44 -5.25
CA VAL A 45 -5.32 4.23 -5.65
C VAL A 45 -4.76 3.61 -4.38
N PHE A 46 -4.77 2.29 -4.31
CA PHE A 46 -4.27 1.54 -3.17
C PHE A 46 -3.09 0.69 -3.62
N ALA A 47 -2.04 0.63 -2.79
CA ALA A 47 -0.91 -0.24 -3.04
C ALA A 47 -0.53 -0.95 -1.76
N ALA A 48 -0.31 -2.26 -1.82
CA ALA A 48 0.17 -3.04 -0.68
C ALA A 48 1.48 -3.70 -1.08
N CYS A 49 2.49 -3.56 -0.23
CA CYS A 49 3.82 -4.11 -0.49
C CYS A 49 4.16 -5.09 0.62
N LEU A 50 4.04 -6.38 0.33
CA LEU A 50 4.17 -7.44 1.32
C LEU A 50 5.51 -8.16 1.16
N ASN A 51 6.37 -8.01 2.17
CA ASN A 51 7.63 -8.75 2.25
C ASN A 51 7.54 -9.77 3.39
N ASP A 52 8.38 -10.80 3.31
CA ASP A 52 8.41 -11.87 4.31
C ASP A 52 9.80 -12.06 4.90
N ARG A 53 10.57 -10.99 5.03
CA ARG A 53 11.88 -11.07 5.63
C ARG A 53 11.76 -11.18 7.15
N THR A 54 12.88 -11.48 7.81
CA THR A 54 12.88 -11.68 9.27
C THR A 54 12.24 -10.49 9.99
N GLN A 55 12.58 -9.26 9.57
CA GLN A 55 12.07 -8.05 10.22
C GLN A 55 10.58 -7.82 9.97
N ASP A 56 10.04 -8.42 8.91
CA ASP A 56 8.61 -8.29 8.56
C ASP A 56 7.76 -9.35 9.25
N GLY A 57 8.39 -10.43 9.69
CA GLY A 57 7.70 -11.65 10.04
C GLY A 57 7.62 -12.56 8.82
N ARG A 58 8.13 -13.78 8.96
CA ARG A 58 8.25 -14.69 7.82
C ARG A 58 6.92 -15.32 7.43
N ASP A 59 6.01 -15.40 8.38
CA ASP A 59 4.68 -15.97 8.13
C ASP A 59 3.74 -14.84 7.71
N VAL A 60 3.31 -14.85 6.46
CA VAL A 60 2.43 -13.82 5.93
C VAL A 60 0.96 -14.23 5.92
N SER A 61 0.63 -15.37 6.53
CA SER A 61 -0.75 -15.86 6.53
C SER A 61 -1.71 -14.91 7.24
N TRP A 62 -1.20 -13.98 8.03
CA TRP A 62 -2.03 -12.99 8.72
C TRP A 62 -2.86 -12.14 7.76
N ILE A 63 -2.47 -12.07 6.48
CA ILE A 63 -3.24 -11.29 5.51
C ILE A 63 -4.64 -11.88 5.31
N TRP A 64 -4.83 -13.17 5.61
CA TRP A 64 -6.13 -13.81 5.49
C TRP A 64 -7.08 -13.44 6.63
N ASP A 65 -6.55 -12.82 7.69
CA ASP A 65 -7.35 -12.30 8.82
C ASP A 65 -7.66 -10.81 8.67
N VAL A 66 -7.21 -10.19 7.59
CA VAL A 66 -7.51 -8.79 7.28
C VAL A 66 -8.76 -8.74 6.41
N ALA A 67 -9.66 -7.82 6.72
CA ALA A 67 -10.95 -7.74 6.04
C ALA A 67 -10.86 -6.94 4.74
N PHE A 68 -10.02 -7.39 3.81
CA PHE A 68 -9.86 -6.72 2.50
C PHE A 68 -11.17 -6.70 1.71
N GLU A 69 -12.09 -7.59 2.03
CA GLU A 69 -13.42 -7.62 1.41
C GLU A 69 -14.14 -6.27 1.53
N ARG A 70 -13.83 -5.51 2.58
CA ARG A 70 -14.44 -4.20 2.78
C ARG A 70 -14.12 -3.20 1.67
N LEU A 71 -13.05 -3.43 0.93
CA LEU A 71 -12.65 -2.54 -0.17
C LEU A 71 -13.30 -2.90 -1.50
N THR A 72 -13.88 -4.09 -1.61
CA THR A 72 -14.30 -4.67 -2.90
C THR A 72 -15.34 -3.83 -3.62
N ASP A 73 -16.31 -3.31 -2.88
CA ASP A 73 -17.45 -2.59 -3.48
C ASP A 73 -17.28 -1.08 -3.47
N MET A 74 -16.07 -0.59 -3.21
CA MET A 74 -15.82 0.86 -3.14
C MET A 74 -15.61 1.43 -4.54
N ASP A 75 -16.55 2.24 -5.01
CA ASP A 75 -16.37 2.99 -6.26
C ASP A 75 -15.15 3.91 -6.21
N ALA A 76 -14.85 4.45 -5.02
CA ALA A 76 -13.72 5.36 -4.85
C ALA A 76 -12.38 4.66 -5.08
N LEU A 77 -12.29 3.36 -4.83
CA LEU A 77 -11.05 2.62 -5.06
C LEU A 77 -10.93 2.26 -6.54
N ARG A 78 -10.02 2.90 -7.23
CA ARG A 78 -9.93 2.79 -8.68
C ARG A 78 -8.95 1.72 -9.14
N GLU A 79 -7.78 1.61 -8.50
CA GLU A 79 -6.76 0.65 -8.91
C GLU A 79 -6.05 0.11 -7.67
N VAL A 80 -5.62 -1.14 -7.76
CA VAL A 80 -4.90 -1.82 -6.67
C VAL A 80 -3.58 -2.34 -7.22
N TYR A 81 -2.47 -1.93 -6.59
CA TYR A 81 -1.14 -2.39 -6.95
C TYR A 81 -0.59 -3.25 -5.83
N LEU A 82 0.01 -4.37 -6.20
CA LEU A 82 0.54 -5.33 -5.23
C LEU A 82 2.02 -5.56 -5.52
N SER A 83 2.85 -5.42 -4.50
CA SER A 83 4.29 -5.44 -4.64
C SER A 83 4.93 -6.19 -3.48
N GLY A 84 6.25 -6.25 -3.48
CA GLY A 84 7.00 -6.96 -2.45
C GLY A 84 7.31 -8.38 -2.84
N THR A 85 8.08 -9.06 -1.99
CA THR A 85 8.49 -10.45 -2.24
C THR A 85 7.30 -11.39 -2.31
N ARG A 86 6.21 -11.07 -1.62
CA ARG A 86 5.01 -11.90 -1.59
C ARG A 86 3.83 -11.21 -2.26
N ALA A 87 4.10 -10.48 -3.35
CA ALA A 87 3.07 -9.79 -4.10
C ALA A 87 1.99 -10.74 -4.61
N GLU A 88 2.39 -11.95 -5.03
CA GLU A 88 1.45 -12.93 -5.57
C GLU A 88 0.51 -13.46 -4.48
N ASP A 89 1.00 -13.58 -3.25
CA ASP A 89 0.13 -13.99 -2.13
C ASP A 89 -0.93 -12.92 -1.87
N MET A 90 -0.52 -11.66 -1.93
CA MET A 90 -1.46 -10.58 -1.74
C MET A 90 -2.47 -10.51 -2.90
N ALA A 91 -2.00 -10.76 -4.14
CA ALA A 91 -2.89 -10.80 -5.29
C ALA A 91 -3.94 -11.90 -5.13
N LEU A 92 -3.51 -13.06 -4.67
CA LEU A 92 -4.44 -14.17 -4.42
C LEU A 92 -5.46 -13.78 -3.35
N ARG A 93 -4.98 -13.12 -2.29
CA ARG A 93 -5.87 -12.64 -1.22
C ARG A 93 -6.94 -11.70 -1.76
N PHE A 94 -6.55 -10.79 -2.63
CA PHE A 94 -7.51 -9.82 -3.20
C PHE A 94 -8.48 -10.49 -4.15
N LEU A 95 -8.03 -11.47 -4.93
CA LEU A 95 -8.92 -12.23 -5.80
C LEU A 95 -9.98 -12.98 -4.98
N TYR A 96 -9.55 -13.59 -3.86
CA TYR A 96 -10.49 -14.29 -2.98
C TYR A 96 -11.45 -13.34 -2.29
N ALA A 97 -11.06 -12.08 -2.12
CA ALA A 97 -11.95 -11.05 -1.57
C ALA A 97 -13.01 -10.61 -2.58
N GLY A 98 -12.84 -10.97 -3.86
CA GLY A 98 -13.81 -10.62 -4.89
C GLY A 98 -13.43 -9.45 -5.77
N PHE A 99 -12.18 -9.00 -5.72
CA PHE A 99 -11.76 -7.89 -6.59
C PHE A 99 -11.72 -8.34 -8.05
N PRO A 100 -12.19 -7.50 -8.96
CA PRO A 100 -12.08 -7.81 -10.39
C PRO A 100 -10.60 -7.81 -10.79
N GLN A 101 -10.22 -8.81 -11.57
CA GLN A 101 -8.83 -9.02 -11.96
C GLN A 101 -8.25 -7.81 -12.70
N GLU A 102 -9.08 -7.12 -13.46
CA GLU A 102 -8.61 -5.98 -14.25
C GLU A 102 -8.20 -4.79 -13.39
N LYS A 103 -8.59 -4.76 -12.11
CA LYS A 103 -8.17 -3.71 -11.18
C LYS A 103 -6.89 -4.04 -10.44
N LEU A 104 -6.42 -5.29 -10.53
CA LEU A 104 -5.26 -5.75 -9.77
C LEU A 104 -4.01 -5.73 -10.65
N HIS A 105 -2.95 -5.12 -10.15
CA HIS A 105 -1.67 -5.02 -10.86
C HIS A 105 -0.55 -5.48 -9.96
N VAL A 106 0.21 -6.48 -10.38
CA VAL A 106 1.41 -6.90 -9.66
C VAL A 106 2.59 -6.15 -10.26
N GLN A 107 3.25 -5.34 -9.44
CA GLN A 107 4.42 -4.58 -9.88
C GLN A 107 5.46 -4.64 -8.77
N LYS A 108 6.48 -5.47 -8.96
CA LYS A 108 7.48 -5.70 -7.93
C LYS A 108 8.61 -4.67 -7.92
N ASP A 109 8.79 -3.95 -9.02
CA ASP A 109 9.79 -2.90 -9.09
C ASP A 109 9.24 -1.64 -8.44
N TYR A 110 9.85 -1.18 -7.36
CA TYR A 110 9.32 -0.06 -6.59
C TYR A 110 9.33 1.25 -7.37
N GLY A 111 10.32 1.45 -8.24
CA GLY A 111 10.34 2.64 -9.09
C GLY A 111 9.17 2.66 -10.05
N LYS A 112 8.93 1.53 -10.71
CA LYS A 112 7.80 1.41 -11.63
C LYS A 112 6.48 1.47 -10.88
N LEU A 113 6.42 0.93 -9.67
CA LEU A 113 5.23 1.00 -8.84
C LEU A 113 4.83 2.45 -8.60
N MET A 114 5.79 3.28 -8.21
CA MET A 114 5.51 4.69 -7.98
C MET A 114 5.09 5.40 -9.26
N GLU A 115 5.75 5.12 -10.38
CA GLU A 115 5.37 5.71 -11.67
C GLU A 115 3.94 5.34 -12.05
N GLU A 116 3.62 4.06 -11.99
CA GLU A 116 2.33 3.56 -12.45
C GLU A 116 1.20 4.02 -11.53
N ALA A 117 1.40 3.91 -10.23
CA ALA A 117 0.36 4.28 -9.27
C ALA A 117 0.07 5.77 -9.30
N THR A 118 1.10 6.61 -9.45
CA THR A 118 0.91 8.06 -9.45
C THR A 118 0.47 8.60 -10.80
N ALA A 119 0.59 7.81 -11.87
CA ALA A 119 0.18 8.24 -13.21
C ALA A 119 -1.32 8.53 -13.29
N HIS A 120 -2.12 7.96 -12.40
CA HIS A 120 -3.57 8.21 -12.37
C HIS A 120 -3.91 9.60 -11.84
N LYS A 121 -2.93 10.30 -11.25
CA LYS A 121 -3.13 11.64 -10.68
C LYS A 121 -4.19 11.66 -9.59
N LEU A 122 -4.29 10.56 -8.86
CA LEU A 122 -5.17 10.41 -7.71
C LEU A 122 -4.34 10.18 -6.47
N PRO A 123 -4.88 10.44 -5.27
CA PRO A 123 -4.17 10.09 -4.05
C PRO A 123 -3.84 8.60 -4.03
N VAL A 124 -2.63 8.27 -3.60
CA VAL A 124 -2.15 6.89 -3.51
C VAL A 124 -1.89 6.56 -2.05
N PHE A 125 -2.51 5.50 -1.56
CA PHE A 125 -2.25 5.00 -0.21
C PHE A 125 -1.43 3.73 -0.34
N VAL A 126 -0.19 3.79 0.15
CA VAL A 126 0.76 2.69 0.06
C VAL A 126 0.91 2.07 1.44
N MET A 127 0.73 0.76 1.52
CA MET A 127 0.79 0.03 2.78
C MET A 127 1.87 -1.04 2.72
N PRO A 128 3.10 -0.69 3.12
CA PRO A 128 4.21 -1.64 3.09
C PRO A 128 4.44 -2.31 4.45
N THR A 129 4.97 -3.53 4.42
CA THR A 129 5.61 -4.10 5.59
C THR A 129 6.97 -3.41 5.79
N TYR A 130 7.66 -3.71 6.89
CA TYR A 130 8.82 -2.92 7.33
C TYR A 130 9.94 -2.83 6.29
N THR A 131 10.41 -3.97 5.76
CA THR A 131 11.52 -3.93 4.80
C THR A 131 11.09 -3.34 3.46
N ALA A 132 9.83 -3.51 3.08
CA ALA A 132 9.28 -2.86 1.89
C ALA A 132 9.24 -1.35 2.09
N MET A 133 8.89 -0.89 3.28
CA MET A 133 8.87 0.53 3.60
C MET A 133 10.26 1.15 3.46
N LEU A 134 11.28 0.47 3.98
CA LEU A 134 12.65 0.96 3.87
C LEU A 134 13.09 1.06 2.41
N ALA A 135 12.76 0.04 1.61
CA ALA A 135 13.11 0.04 0.19
C ALA A 135 12.38 1.14 -0.58
N LEU A 136 11.10 1.34 -0.26
CA LEU A 136 10.31 2.42 -0.87
C LEU A 136 10.88 3.78 -0.54
N ARG A 137 11.23 4.01 0.73
CA ARG A 137 11.86 5.28 1.13
C ARG A 137 13.13 5.53 0.33
N GLY A 138 13.96 4.49 0.18
CA GLY A 138 15.18 4.61 -0.60
C GLY A 138 14.92 4.97 -2.05
N THR A 139 13.94 4.32 -2.67
CA THR A 139 13.56 4.59 -4.05
C THR A 139 13.03 6.01 -4.21
N ILE A 140 12.16 6.44 -3.29
CA ILE A 140 11.57 7.78 -3.34
C ILE A 140 12.65 8.85 -3.17
N SER A 141 13.55 8.64 -2.22
CA SER A 141 14.66 9.59 -2.00
C SER A 141 15.53 9.71 -3.23
N LYS A 142 15.92 8.57 -3.79
CA LYS A 142 16.84 8.54 -4.91
C LYS A 142 16.23 9.10 -6.18
N THR A 143 14.97 8.75 -6.45
CA THR A 143 14.34 9.09 -7.72
C THR A 143 13.71 10.49 -7.69
N TYR A 144 13.14 10.89 -6.56
CA TYR A 144 12.38 12.13 -6.48
C TYR A 144 13.00 13.19 -5.58
N GLY A 145 14.19 12.90 -5.03
CA GLY A 145 14.95 13.92 -4.31
C GLY A 145 14.55 14.16 -2.86
N TYR A 146 13.76 13.29 -2.27
CA TYR A 146 13.43 13.40 -0.85
C TYR A 146 14.63 13.01 -0.01
N LYS A 147 14.73 13.58 1.19
CA LYS A 147 15.82 13.25 2.09
C LYS A 147 15.63 11.84 2.64
N GLN A 148 16.75 11.17 2.92
CA GLN A 148 16.75 9.84 3.51
C GLN A 148 16.32 9.84 4.98
N PHE A 149 16.05 10.98 5.53
CA PHE A 149 15.74 11.15 6.94
C PHE A 149 14.25 11.41 7.13
N TRP A 150 13.60 10.60 7.96
CA TRP A 150 12.17 10.66 8.16
C TRP A 150 11.84 10.84 9.64
N GLU A 151 10.81 11.58 9.90
CA GLU A 151 10.32 11.81 11.25
C GLU A 151 9.05 11.04 11.48
#